data_e770fbedf0c1b3f1861e09c952ba027e
#
_entry.id   e770fbedf0c1b3f1861e09c952ba027e
#
_cell.length_a   1.000
_cell.length_b   1.000
_cell.length_c   1.000
_cell.angle_alpha   90.00
_cell.angle_beta   90.00
_cell.angle_gamma   90.00
#
_symmetry.space_group_name_H-M   'P 1'
#
loop_
_entity.id
_entity.type
_entity.pdbx_description
1 polymer ?
#
loop_
_entity_poly.entity_id
_entity_poly.type
_entity_poly.pdbx_seq_one_letter_code
_entity_poly.pdbx_strand_id
1 'polypeptide(L)'
;MNYRKTLIACYLGFVTQAITANFAPLLFLTFHNVYNIPLGKIALISSVFFITQLIVDILCAKFADRIGYRRCVVGSQLFSAAGLLGLAFLPQIMPDPFMGIIISTIVYAVGSGLTEVLVSPIVESCPFEHKEAAMSLLHSFYCWGSVGVILLSTVLFS
;
A
#
# COMPACT_ATOMS: atom_id res chain seq x y z
N MET A 1 27.83 -1.96 -2.16
CA MET A 1 26.37 -2.15 -1.97
C MET A 1 25.91 -3.32 -2.83
N ASN A 2 25.08 -4.22 -2.32
CA ASN A 2 24.63 -5.39 -3.08
C ASN A 2 23.33 -5.05 -3.83
N TYR A 3 23.45 -4.53 -5.03
CA TYR A 3 22.33 -4.06 -5.87
C TYR A 3 21.25 -5.12 -6.13
N ARG A 4 21.62 -6.41 -6.19
CA ARG A 4 20.66 -7.51 -6.33
C ARG A 4 19.70 -7.61 -5.13
N LYS A 5 20.22 -7.41 -3.91
CA LYS A 5 19.39 -7.39 -2.69
C LYS A 5 18.45 -6.19 -2.65
N THR A 6 18.94 -5.04 -3.13
CA THR A 6 18.11 -3.81 -3.24
C THR A 6 16.97 -4.03 -4.23
N LEU A 7 17.25 -4.63 -5.39
CA LEU A 7 16.23 -4.91 -6.42
C LEU A 7 15.17 -5.88 -5.90
N ILE A 8 15.56 -6.96 -5.23
CA ILE A 8 14.62 -7.91 -4.61
C ILE A 8 13.76 -7.23 -3.55
N ALA A 9 14.36 -6.38 -2.72
CA ALA A 9 13.60 -5.61 -1.72
C ALA A 9 12.58 -4.67 -2.38
N CYS A 10 12.92 -4.04 -3.51
CA CYS A 10 12.01 -3.20 -4.29
C CYS A 10 10.84 -4.02 -4.87
N TYR A 11 11.10 -5.19 -5.42
CA TYR A 11 10.05 -6.08 -5.94
C TYR A 11 9.10 -6.54 -4.83
N LEU A 12 9.63 -6.94 -3.67
CA LEU A 12 8.81 -7.28 -2.50
C LEU A 12 8.01 -6.07 -1.99
N GLY A 13 8.57 -4.87 -2.04
CA GLY A 13 7.88 -3.63 -1.70
C GLY A 13 6.65 -3.40 -2.59
N PHE A 14 6.77 -3.64 -3.89
CA PHE A 14 5.63 -3.52 -4.82
C PHE A 14 4.57 -4.60 -4.63
N VAL A 15 4.96 -5.82 -4.27
CA VAL A 15 4.00 -6.86 -3.86
C VAL A 15 3.23 -6.41 -2.60
N THR A 16 3.92 -5.87 -1.60
CA THR A 16 3.28 -5.33 -0.39
C THR A 16 2.33 -4.17 -0.71
N GLN A 17 2.74 -3.29 -1.62
CA GLN A 17 1.87 -2.19 -2.08
C GLN A 17 0.62 -2.72 -2.78
N ALA A 18 0.74 -3.73 -3.65
CA ALA A 18 -0.40 -4.36 -4.30
C ALA A 18 -1.38 -4.95 -3.28
N ILE A 19 -0.87 -5.58 -2.22
CA ILE A 19 -1.69 -6.09 -1.12
C ILE A 19 -2.42 -4.94 -0.43
N THR A 20 -1.71 -3.90 -0.01
CA THR A 20 -2.30 -2.74 0.68
C THR A 20 -3.37 -2.04 -0.15
N ALA A 21 -3.14 -1.84 -1.44
CA ALA A 21 -4.08 -1.16 -2.32
C ALA A 21 -5.37 -1.96 -2.57
N ASN A 22 -5.28 -3.29 -2.63
CA ASN A 22 -6.41 -4.15 -2.97
C ASN A 22 -7.12 -4.74 -1.76
N PHE A 23 -6.50 -4.76 -0.57
CA PHE A 23 -7.06 -5.46 0.59
C PHE A 23 -8.36 -4.84 1.11
N ALA A 24 -8.44 -3.51 1.28
CA ALA A 24 -9.65 -2.87 1.76
C ALA A 24 -10.85 -3.00 0.80
N PRO A 25 -10.72 -2.82 -0.52
CA PRO A 25 -11.79 -3.10 -1.47
C PRO A 25 -12.37 -4.51 -1.37
N LEU A 26 -11.53 -5.53 -1.11
CA LEU A 26 -11.98 -6.91 -0.93
C LEU A 26 -12.83 -7.11 0.34
N LEU A 27 -12.65 -6.25 1.35
CA LEU A 27 -13.41 -6.28 2.60
C LEU A 27 -14.68 -5.42 2.57
N PHE A 28 -15.00 -4.73 1.47
CA PHE A 28 -16.15 -3.81 1.41
C PHE A 28 -17.47 -4.50 1.74
N LEU A 29 -17.68 -5.69 1.23
CA LEU A 29 -18.88 -6.47 1.53
C LEU A 29 -18.93 -6.89 3.01
N THR A 30 -17.80 -7.26 3.57
CA THR A 30 -17.66 -7.58 5.00
C THR A 30 -17.97 -6.35 5.86
N PHE A 31 -17.45 -5.18 5.52
CA PHE A 31 -17.75 -3.94 6.23
C PHE A 31 -19.23 -3.57 6.17
N HIS A 32 -19.86 -3.78 5.03
CA HIS A 32 -21.30 -3.58 4.88
C HIS A 32 -22.10 -4.53 5.77
N ASN A 33 -21.80 -5.82 5.71
CA ASN A 33 -22.58 -6.86 6.38
C ASN A 33 -22.33 -6.91 7.90
N VAL A 34 -21.08 -6.74 8.34
CA VAL A 34 -20.71 -6.89 9.77
C VAL A 34 -20.97 -5.59 10.54
N TYR A 35 -20.63 -4.45 9.97
CA TYR A 35 -20.75 -3.17 10.65
C TYR A 35 -21.95 -2.33 10.20
N ASN A 36 -22.79 -2.86 9.30
CA ASN A 36 -23.96 -2.14 8.74
C ASN A 36 -23.60 -0.77 8.13
N ILE A 37 -22.39 -0.66 7.54
CA ILE A 37 -21.93 0.58 6.92
C ILE A 37 -22.62 0.75 5.57
N PRO A 38 -23.32 1.89 5.30
CA PRO A 38 -23.95 2.13 4.01
C PRO A 38 -22.96 2.13 2.85
N LEU A 39 -23.34 1.60 1.69
CA LEU A 39 -22.48 1.50 0.50
C LEU A 39 -21.89 2.86 0.09
N GLY A 40 -22.64 3.94 0.26
CA GLY A 40 -22.13 5.30 0.00
C GLY A 40 -20.95 5.69 0.89
N LYS A 41 -20.95 5.28 2.17
CA LYS A 41 -19.80 5.48 3.07
C LYS A 41 -18.62 4.58 2.71
N ILE A 42 -18.89 3.37 2.21
CA ILE A 42 -17.84 2.43 1.77
C ILE A 42 -17.07 3.02 0.58
N ALA A 43 -17.75 3.67 -0.36
CA ALA A 43 -17.11 4.35 -1.49
C ALA A 43 -16.14 5.47 -1.03
N LEU A 44 -16.42 6.13 0.10
CA LEU A 44 -15.53 7.13 0.67
C LEU A 44 -14.18 6.54 1.12
N ILE A 45 -14.13 5.27 1.51
CA ILE A 45 -12.87 4.61 1.93
C ILE A 45 -11.87 4.64 0.78
N SER A 46 -12.29 4.26 -0.44
CA SER A 46 -11.43 4.34 -1.63
C SER A 46 -11.02 5.79 -1.95
N SER A 47 -11.94 6.73 -1.83
CA SER A 47 -11.65 8.15 -2.08
C SER A 47 -10.61 8.68 -1.10
N VAL A 48 -10.75 8.37 0.19
CA VAL A 48 -9.79 8.75 1.23
C VAL A 48 -8.42 8.12 0.97
N PHE A 49 -8.38 6.84 0.56
CA PHE A 49 -7.14 6.16 0.20
C PHE A 49 -6.40 6.91 -0.91
N PHE A 50 -7.04 7.15 -2.06
CA PHE A 50 -6.39 7.78 -3.20
C PHE A 50 -6.03 9.25 -2.95
N ILE A 51 -6.87 10.01 -2.23
CA ILE A 51 -6.56 11.39 -1.86
C ILE A 51 -5.34 11.43 -0.93
N THR A 52 -5.28 10.56 0.07
CA THR A 52 -4.13 10.47 0.98
C THR A 52 -2.87 10.09 0.21
N GLN A 53 -2.95 9.10 -0.67
CA GLN A 53 -1.84 8.68 -1.52
C GLN A 53 -1.34 9.84 -2.37
N LEU A 54 -2.21 10.56 -3.07
CA LEU A 54 -1.84 11.70 -3.89
C LEU A 54 -1.12 12.80 -3.08
N ILE A 55 -1.60 13.10 -1.87
CA ILE A 55 -0.95 14.08 -0.99
C ILE A 55 0.46 13.59 -0.61
N VAL A 56 0.59 12.32 -0.26
CA VAL A 56 1.88 11.71 0.11
C VAL A 56 2.84 11.71 -1.06
N ASP A 57 2.37 11.42 -2.27
CA ASP A 57 3.18 11.42 -3.49
C ASP A 57 3.79 12.80 -3.74
N ILE A 58 2.98 13.86 -3.66
CA ILE A 58 3.43 15.25 -3.82
C ILE A 58 4.45 15.63 -2.72
N LEU A 59 4.19 15.28 -1.47
CA LEU A 59 5.08 15.57 -0.36
C LEU A 59 6.39 14.77 -0.47
N CYS A 60 6.31 13.49 -0.81
CA CYS A 60 7.47 12.61 -0.95
C CYS A 60 8.40 13.09 -2.06
N ALA A 61 7.87 13.46 -3.22
CA ALA A 61 8.65 14.01 -4.33
C ALA A 61 9.50 15.24 -3.91
N LYS A 62 9.05 15.98 -2.90
CA LYS A 62 9.74 17.17 -2.38
C LYS A 62 10.74 16.87 -1.25
N PHE A 63 10.48 15.87 -0.43
CA PHE A 63 11.22 15.63 0.82
C PHE A 63 12.06 14.36 0.82
N ALA A 64 11.85 13.41 -0.09
CA ALA A 64 12.54 12.12 -0.11
C ALA A 64 14.06 12.24 -0.14
N ASP A 65 14.59 13.16 -0.94
CA ASP A 65 16.03 13.40 -1.07
C ASP A 65 16.67 13.88 0.22
N ARG A 66 15.93 14.63 1.05
CA ARG A 66 16.43 15.16 2.32
C ARG A 66 16.45 14.13 3.44
N ILE A 67 15.43 13.27 3.49
CA ILE A 67 15.27 12.25 4.54
C ILE A 67 16.13 11.02 4.24
N GLY A 68 16.32 10.71 2.98
CA GLY A 68 17.04 9.55 2.47
C GLY A 68 16.14 8.35 2.17
N TYR A 69 16.24 7.84 0.97
CA TYR A 69 15.39 6.78 0.40
C TYR A 69 15.24 5.56 1.31
N ARG A 70 16.34 5.08 1.92
CA ARG A 70 16.30 3.89 2.79
C ARG A 70 15.38 4.07 4.00
N ARG A 71 15.42 5.25 4.65
CA ARG A 71 14.59 5.52 5.83
C ARG A 71 13.12 5.65 5.43
N CYS A 72 12.87 6.28 4.29
CA CYS A 72 11.52 6.43 3.77
C CYS A 72 10.90 5.08 3.39
N VAL A 73 11.64 4.17 2.73
CA VAL A 73 11.15 2.83 2.38
C VAL A 73 10.89 1.97 3.62
N VAL A 74 11.74 2.02 4.63
CA VAL A 74 11.46 1.30 5.89
C VAL A 74 10.23 1.89 6.57
N GLY A 75 10.14 3.22 6.63
CA GLY A 75 8.96 3.92 7.16
C GLY A 75 7.67 3.54 6.42
N SER A 76 7.71 3.46 5.08
CA SER A 76 6.54 3.10 4.29
C SER A 76 5.99 1.71 4.64
N GLN A 77 6.87 0.72 4.82
CA GLN A 77 6.47 -0.63 5.21
C GLN A 77 5.89 -0.68 6.64
N LEU A 78 6.44 0.13 7.56
CA LEU A 78 5.90 0.24 8.91
C LEU A 78 4.50 0.88 8.92
N PHE A 79 4.29 1.95 8.14
CA PHE A 79 2.97 2.58 7.99
C PHE A 79 1.97 1.62 7.35
N SER A 80 2.35 0.89 6.30
CA SER A 80 1.51 -0.12 5.67
C SER A 80 1.10 -1.22 6.65
N ALA A 81 2.05 -1.77 7.39
CA ALA A 81 1.79 -2.80 8.39
C ALA A 81 0.91 -2.28 9.54
N ALA A 82 1.22 -1.11 10.09
CA ALA A 82 0.44 -0.50 11.17
C ALA A 82 -1.00 -0.19 10.73
N GLY A 83 -1.19 0.30 9.50
CA GLY A 83 -2.51 0.60 8.97
C GLY A 83 -3.34 -0.66 8.69
N LEU A 84 -2.74 -1.74 8.17
CA LEU A 84 -3.42 -3.02 7.99
C LEU A 84 -3.80 -3.68 9.33
N LEU A 85 -2.91 -3.62 10.33
CA LEU A 85 -3.23 -4.05 11.68
C LEU A 85 -4.33 -3.18 12.30
N GLY A 86 -4.25 -1.87 12.09
CA GLY A 86 -5.30 -0.94 12.49
C GLY A 86 -6.65 -1.30 11.88
N LEU A 87 -6.69 -1.68 10.61
CA LEU A 87 -7.92 -2.10 9.93
C LEU A 87 -8.56 -3.34 10.58
N ALA A 88 -7.75 -4.23 11.17
CA ALA A 88 -8.26 -5.41 11.87
C ALA A 88 -8.79 -5.08 13.28
N PHE A 89 -8.18 -4.13 14.00
CA PHE A 89 -8.48 -3.89 15.41
C PHE A 89 -9.32 -2.62 15.67
N LEU A 90 -9.04 -1.51 14.97
CA LEU A 90 -9.68 -0.22 15.25
C LEU A 90 -11.21 -0.25 15.09
N PRO A 91 -11.79 -0.87 14.06
CA PRO A 91 -13.24 -0.94 13.92
C PRO A 91 -13.95 -1.66 15.06
N GLN A 92 -13.23 -2.53 15.79
CA GLN A 92 -13.77 -3.30 16.91
C GLN A 92 -13.68 -2.54 18.25
N ILE A 93 -12.70 -1.64 18.37
CA ILE A 93 -12.40 -0.91 19.61
C ILE A 93 -13.09 0.45 19.63
N MET A 94 -13.24 1.08 18.46
CA MET A 94 -13.80 2.41 18.36
C MET A 94 -15.33 2.41 18.47
N PRO A 95 -15.94 3.45 19.09
CA PRO A 95 -17.40 3.59 19.18
C PRO A 95 -18.09 3.63 17.80
N ASP A 96 -17.41 4.20 16.80
CA ASP A 96 -17.85 4.20 15.40
C ASP A 96 -16.86 3.38 14.56
N PRO A 97 -17.25 2.18 14.12
CA PRO A 97 -16.41 1.32 13.27
C PRO A 97 -15.94 2.00 11.99
N PHE A 98 -16.76 2.86 11.40
CA PHE A 98 -16.41 3.57 10.18
C PHE A 98 -15.22 4.51 10.38
N MET A 99 -15.15 5.22 11.50
CA MET A 99 -14.00 6.07 11.83
C MET A 99 -12.73 5.26 12.01
N GLY A 100 -12.83 4.07 12.62
CA GLY A 100 -11.70 3.13 12.76
C GLY A 100 -11.15 2.70 11.40
N ILE A 101 -12.03 2.40 10.44
CA ILE A 101 -11.65 2.04 9.07
C ILE A 101 -10.98 3.23 8.37
N ILE A 102 -11.53 4.43 8.47
CA ILE A 102 -10.96 5.64 7.83
C ILE A 102 -9.57 5.96 8.36
N ILE A 103 -9.37 5.93 9.68
CA ILE A 103 -8.06 6.18 10.29
C ILE A 103 -7.04 5.15 9.81
N SER A 104 -7.41 3.87 9.83
CA SER A 104 -6.56 2.79 9.33
C SER A 104 -6.21 2.98 7.85
N THR A 105 -7.20 3.39 7.04
CA THR A 105 -7.02 3.67 5.61
C THR A 105 -6.00 4.78 5.38
N ILE A 106 -6.09 5.88 6.12
CA ILE A 106 -5.13 6.98 6.02
C ILE A 106 -3.72 6.47 6.35
N VAL A 107 -3.57 5.67 7.41
CA VAL A 107 -2.25 5.16 7.84
C VAL A 107 -1.62 4.25 6.77
N TYR A 108 -2.33 3.26 6.25
CA TYR A 108 -1.74 2.40 5.22
C TYR A 108 -1.64 3.07 3.85
N ALA A 109 -2.48 4.08 3.54
CA ALA A 109 -2.36 4.88 2.32
C ALA A 109 -1.08 5.72 2.31
N VAL A 110 -0.66 6.24 3.48
CA VAL A 110 0.66 6.90 3.61
C VAL A 110 1.79 5.91 3.27
N GLY A 111 1.73 4.70 3.79
CA GLY A 111 2.72 3.65 3.48
C GLY A 111 2.73 3.29 1.99
N SER A 112 1.56 3.13 1.39
CA SER A 112 1.39 2.80 -0.03
C SER A 112 1.97 3.89 -0.94
N GLY A 113 1.62 5.16 -0.73
CA GLY A 113 2.13 6.28 -1.52
C GLY A 113 3.65 6.42 -1.41
N LEU A 114 4.20 6.36 -0.18
CA LEU A 114 5.65 6.37 0.01
C LEU A 114 6.35 5.24 -0.77
N THR A 115 5.80 4.03 -0.78
CA THR A 115 6.38 2.90 -1.51
C THR A 115 6.37 3.18 -3.02
N GLU A 116 5.26 3.65 -3.55
CA GLU A 116 5.06 3.90 -4.98
C GLU A 116 6.06 4.91 -5.53
N VAL A 117 6.20 6.05 -4.87
CA VAL A 117 7.10 7.13 -5.33
C VAL A 117 8.56 6.78 -5.16
N LEU A 118 8.94 6.01 -4.12
CA LEU A 118 10.33 5.78 -3.79
C LEU A 118 10.96 4.60 -4.54
N VAL A 119 10.20 3.55 -4.81
CA VAL A 119 10.76 2.30 -5.33
C VAL A 119 11.22 2.45 -6.77
N SER A 120 10.47 3.15 -7.60
CA SER A 120 10.82 3.36 -9.02
C SER A 120 12.16 4.11 -9.19
N PRO A 121 12.41 5.27 -8.55
CA PRO A 121 13.70 5.95 -8.62
C PRO A 121 14.86 5.12 -8.05
N ILE A 122 14.62 4.29 -7.02
CA ILE A 122 15.65 3.42 -6.47
C ILE A 122 16.09 2.39 -7.51
N VAL A 123 15.14 1.75 -8.21
CA VAL A 123 15.45 0.77 -9.27
C VAL A 123 16.17 1.44 -10.43
N GLU A 124 15.73 2.63 -10.84
CA GLU A 124 16.34 3.41 -11.93
C GLU A 124 17.78 3.86 -11.60
N SER A 125 18.06 4.17 -10.34
CA SER A 125 19.39 4.58 -9.88
C SER A 125 20.39 3.42 -9.78
N CYS A 126 19.94 2.17 -9.83
CA CYS A 126 20.82 1.02 -9.78
C CYS A 126 21.58 0.86 -11.10
N PRO A 127 22.90 0.51 -11.07
CA PRO A 127 23.73 0.35 -12.26
C PRO A 127 23.51 -1.03 -12.91
N PHE A 128 22.34 -1.23 -13.52
CA PHE A 128 22.04 -2.41 -14.33
C PHE A 128 22.15 -2.09 -15.82
N GLU A 129 22.59 -3.06 -16.62
CA GLU A 129 22.65 -2.93 -18.08
C GLU A 129 21.27 -2.81 -18.71
N HIS A 130 20.24 -3.46 -18.11
CA HIS A 130 18.86 -3.51 -18.63
C HIS A 130 17.88 -2.88 -17.63
N LYS A 131 17.96 -1.56 -17.44
CA LYS A 131 17.07 -0.81 -16.51
C LYS A 131 15.59 -0.93 -16.88
N GLU A 132 15.28 -0.87 -18.17
CA GLU A 132 13.91 -0.99 -18.69
C GLU A 132 13.29 -2.34 -18.33
N ALA A 133 14.05 -3.44 -18.45
CA ALA A 133 13.61 -4.77 -18.05
C ALA A 133 13.35 -4.84 -16.53
N ALA A 134 14.23 -4.25 -15.72
CA ALA A 134 14.06 -4.20 -14.27
C ALA A 134 12.81 -3.41 -13.86
N MET A 135 12.52 -2.29 -14.53
CA MET A 135 11.29 -1.49 -14.30
C MET A 135 10.04 -2.24 -14.75
N SER A 136 10.06 -2.86 -15.93
CA SER A 136 8.95 -3.69 -16.41
C SER A 136 8.66 -4.84 -15.45
N LEU A 137 9.70 -5.51 -14.95
CA LEU A 137 9.57 -6.58 -13.97
C LEU A 137 9.00 -6.07 -12.63
N LEU A 138 9.39 -4.87 -12.20
CA LEU A 138 8.86 -4.24 -10.99
C LEU A 138 7.33 -4.11 -11.04
N HIS A 139 6.81 -3.56 -12.13
CA HIS A 139 5.36 -3.44 -12.33
C HIS A 139 4.67 -4.80 -12.49
N SER A 140 5.36 -5.79 -13.07
CA SER A 140 4.85 -7.15 -13.12
C SER A 140 4.68 -7.76 -11.73
N PHE A 141 5.60 -7.52 -10.81
CA PHE A 141 5.45 -7.96 -9.40
C PHE A 141 4.27 -7.31 -8.71
N TYR A 142 3.94 -6.05 -9.02
CA TYR A 142 2.69 -5.42 -8.54
C TYR A 142 1.46 -6.17 -9.05
N CYS A 143 1.40 -6.47 -10.34
CA CYS A 143 0.28 -7.22 -10.94
C CYS A 143 0.15 -8.62 -10.33
N TRP A 144 1.26 -9.35 -10.16
CA TRP A 144 1.26 -10.66 -9.50
C TRP A 144 0.80 -10.58 -8.05
N GLY A 145 1.23 -9.54 -7.31
CA GLY A 145 0.77 -9.28 -5.95
C GLY A 145 -0.74 -9.02 -5.90
N SER A 146 -1.27 -8.22 -6.83
CA SER A 146 -2.71 -7.94 -6.93
C SER A 146 -3.51 -9.21 -7.22
N VAL A 147 -3.10 -10.00 -8.21
CA VAL A 147 -3.75 -11.29 -8.52
C VAL A 147 -3.68 -12.22 -7.32
N GLY A 148 -2.52 -12.32 -6.68
CA GLY A 148 -2.32 -13.17 -5.49
C GLY A 148 -3.26 -12.82 -4.34
N VAL A 149 -3.38 -11.54 -3.97
CA VAL A 149 -4.25 -11.12 -2.87
C VAL A 149 -5.73 -11.32 -3.21
N ILE A 150 -6.14 -11.06 -4.46
CA ILE A 150 -7.52 -11.26 -4.89
C ILE A 150 -7.89 -12.75 -4.81
N LEU A 151 -7.06 -13.64 -5.36
CA LEU A 151 -7.30 -15.08 -5.32
C LEU A 151 -7.34 -15.62 -3.89
N LEU A 152 -6.36 -15.25 -3.06
CA LEU A 152 -6.33 -15.67 -1.64
C LEU A 152 -7.57 -15.17 -0.88
N SER A 153 -7.94 -13.91 -1.07
CA SER A 153 -9.13 -13.35 -0.41
C SER A 153 -10.41 -14.04 -0.90
N THR A 154 -10.53 -14.35 -2.18
CA THR A 154 -11.69 -15.06 -2.72
C THR A 154 -11.82 -16.45 -2.09
N VAL A 155 -10.71 -17.18 -1.93
CA VAL A 155 -10.72 -18.51 -1.30
C VAL A 155 -11.02 -18.43 0.21
N LEU A 156 -10.56 -17.39 0.90
CA LEU A 156 -10.76 -17.23 2.34
C LEU A 156 -12.16 -16.75 2.73
N PHE A 157 -12.82 -15.99 1.82
CA PHE A 157 -14.13 -15.38 2.10
C PHE A 157 -15.28 -16.04 1.32
N SER A 158 -15.02 -17.09 0.50
CA SER A 158 -16.05 -17.90 -0.13
C SER A 158 -16.49 -19.03 0.82
#